data_c9e81b1172e65df098bc40b13e3a1b62
#
_entry.id   c9e81b1172e65df098bc40b13e3a1b62
#
_cell.length_a   1.000
_cell.length_b   1.000
_cell.length_c   1.000
_cell.angle_alpha   90.00
_cell.angle_beta   90.00
_cell.angle_gamma   90.00
#
_symmetry.space_group_name_H-M   'P 1'
#
loop_
_entity.id
_entity.type
_entity.pdbx_description
1 polymer ?
#
loop_
_entity_poly.entity_id
_entity_poly.type
_entity_poly.pdbx_seq_one_letter_code
_entity_poly.pdbx_strand_id
1 'polypeptide(L)'
;FVILYDQEQISLWGSPFRLVAGVRAQIDEEASTDPYLGQITWARLPEELDRAGAGYSNVSGTVTRTLSESFGGIELTRAKAHVELRCSWSPTSEDLAPHMVAWLHLVSQMAGIRPFKDVEVVV
;
A
#
# COMPACT_ATOMS: atom_id res chain seq x y z
N PHE A 1 3.97 7.11 -4.52
CA PHE A 1 2.61 7.69 -4.54
C PHE A 1 2.58 8.77 -5.62
N VAL A 2 1.68 8.60 -6.57
CA VAL A 2 1.55 9.49 -7.73
C VAL A 2 0.10 9.93 -7.84
N ILE A 3 -0.08 11.21 -8.12
CA ILE A 3 -1.39 11.79 -8.43
C ILE A 3 -1.42 12.10 -9.91
N LEU A 4 -2.34 11.46 -10.63
CA LEU A 4 -2.60 11.74 -12.02
C LEU A 4 -3.81 12.67 -12.14
N TYR A 5 -3.73 13.63 -13.02
CA TYR A 5 -4.82 14.54 -13.30
C TYR A 5 -5.07 14.63 -14.80
N ASP A 6 -6.31 14.36 -15.22
CA ASP A 6 -6.74 14.51 -16.59
C ASP A 6 -8.26 14.62 -16.63
N GLN A 7 -8.76 15.79 -17.00
CA GLN A 7 -10.20 16.04 -17.09
C GLN A 7 -10.89 15.16 -18.13
N GLU A 8 -10.17 14.70 -19.13
CA GLU A 8 -10.72 13.83 -20.18
C GLU A 8 -10.96 12.40 -19.70
N GLN A 9 -10.42 12.03 -18.54
CA GLN A 9 -10.52 10.68 -18.00
C GLN A 9 -11.67 10.48 -16.99
N ILE A 10 -12.54 11.48 -16.81
CA ILE A 10 -13.64 11.40 -15.83
C ILE A 10 -14.53 10.19 -16.09
N SER A 11 -14.81 9.88 -17.36
CA SER A 11 -15.64 8.73 -17.70
C SER A 11 -14.99 7.39 -17.35
N LEU A 12 -13.66 7.31 -17.40
CA LEU A 12 -12.93 6.10 -17.11
C LEU A 12 -12.63 5.97 -15.61
N TRP A 13 -12.19 7.06 -14.98
CA TRP A 13 -11.79 7.04 -13.56
C TRP A 13 -12.94 7.33 -12.59
N GLY A 14 -14.01 7.95 -13.06
CA GLY A 14 -15.06 8.52 -12.21
C GLY A 14 -14.63 9.80 -11.50
N SER A 15 -13.47 10.35 -11.86
CA SER A 15 -12.84 11.53 -11.30
C SER A 15 -11.80 12.05 -12.29
N PRO A 16 -11.49 13.36 -12.29
CA PRO A 16 -10.33 13.84 -13.06
C PRO A 16 -9.00 13.44 -12.44
N PHE A 17 -9.02 12.95 -11.20
CA PHE A 17 -7.83 12.45 -10.50
C PHE A 17 -7.79 10.94 -10.46
N ARG A 18 -6.59 10.39 -10.50
CA ARG A 18 -6.32 8.99 -10.21
C ARG A 18 -5.09 8.89 -9.34
N LEU A 19 -5.21 8.22 -8.21
CA LEU A 19 -4.12 8.02 -7.28
C LEU A 19 -3.52 6.64 -7.52
N VAL A 20 -2.20 6.59 -7.64
CA VAL A 20 -1.45 5.35 -7.87
C VAL A 20 -0.36 5.25 -6.83
N ALA A 21 -0.26 4.12 -6.17
CA ALA A 21 0.68 3.95 -5.08
C ALA A 21 1.24 2.53 -5.04
N GLY A 22 2.45 2.41 -4.50
CA GLY A 22 3.08 1.14 -4.28
C GLY A 22 3.94 1.16 -3.02
N VAL A 23 3.99 0.04 -2.33
CA VAL A 23 4.84 -0.16 -1.16
C VAL A 23 5.32 -1.59 -1.14
N ARG A 24 6.59 -1.77 -0.77
CA ARG A 24 7.22 -3.07 -0.60
C ARG A 24 7.82 -3.12 0.79
N ALA A 25 7.57 -4.19 1.50
CA ALA A 25 8.10 -4.38 2.86
C ALA A 25 8.65 -5.79 3.02
N GLN A 26 9.72 -5.89 3.82
CA GLN A 26 10.24 -7.17 4.25
C GLN A 26 9.31 -7.74 5.33
N ILE A 27 9.05 -9.04 5.23
CA ILE A 27 8.21 -9.76 6.19
C ILE A 27 8.96 -11.00 6.69
N ASP A 28 8.48 -11.58 7.79
CA ASP A 28 9.01 -12.84 8.30
C ASP A 28 8.68 -13.99 7.36
N GLU A 29 9.55 -15.00 7.33
CA GLU A 29 9.30 -16.21 6.54
C GLU A 29 7.97 -16.86 6.92
N GLU A 30 7.64 -16.89 8.19
CA GLU A 30 6.37 -17.43 8.67
C GLU A 30 5.19 -16.69 8.08
N ALA A 31 5.24 -15.35 8.06
CA ALA A 31 4.20 -14.53 7.46
C ALA A 31 4.09 -14.76 5.94
N SER A 32 5.22 -15.06 5.27
CA SER A 32 5.23 -15.27 3.83
C SER A 32 4.42 -16.50 3.39
N THR A 33 4.20 -17.45 4.30
CA THR A 33 3.45 -18.68 4.04
C THR A 33 2.01 -18.62 4.50
N ASP A 34 1.61 -17.51 5.13
CA ASP A 34 0.22 -17.32 5.56
C ASP A 34 -0.69 -17.21 4.33
N PRO A 35 -1.68 -18.11 4.18
CA PRO A 35 -2.58 -18.07 3.03
C PRO A 35 -3.43 -16.81 2.97
N TYR A 36 -3.58 -16.10 4.08
CA TYR A 36 -4.39 -14.87 4.15
C TYR A 36 -3.58 -13.58 3.96
N LEU A 37 -2.27 -13.69 3.77
CA LEU A 37 -1.40 -12.51 3.65
C LEU A 37 -1.89 -11.52 2.59
N GLY A 38 -2.28 -12.01 1.43
CA GLY A 38 -2.77 -11.16 0.35
C GLY A 38 -4.04 -10.40 0.74
N GLN A 39 -5.00 -11.10 1.31
CA GLN A 39 -6.26 -10.49 1.73
C GLN A 39 -6.08 -9.48 2.85
N ILE A 40 -5.24 -9.80 3.84
CA ILE A 40 -4.93 -8.91 4.96
C ILE A 40 -4.24 -7.65 4.45
N THR A 41 -3.26 -7.81 3.58
CA THR A 41 -2.54 -6.67 2.99
C THR A 41 -3.46 -5.78 2.18
N TRP A 42 -4.29 -6.37 1.35
CA TRP A 42 -5.25 -5.62 0.53
C TRP A 42 -6.27 -4.84 1.37
N ALA A 43 -6.77 -5.46 2.44
CA ALA A 43 -7.75 -4.85 3.31
C ALA A 43 -7.26 -3.58 4.02
N ARG A 44 -5.94 -3.40 4.14
CA ARG A 44 -5.37 -2.20 4.76
C ARG A 44 -5.73 -0.92 4.01
N LEU A 45 -5.82 -1.00 2.69
CA LEU A 45 -6.10 0.18 1.88
C LEU A 45 -7.50 0.76 2.16
N PRO A 46 -8.59 0.02 2.00
CA PRO A 46 -9.91 0.56 2.31
C PRO A 46 -10.06 0.93 3.78
N GLU A 47 -9.47 0.17 4.69
CA GLU A 47 -9.51 0.51 6.12
C GLU A 47 -8.90 1.87 6.42
N GLU A 48 -7.73 2.16 5.86
CA GLU A 48 -7.07 3.43 6.09
C GLU A 48 -7.75 4.59 5.36
N LEU A 49 -8.26 4.36 4.16
CA LEU A 49 -9.04 5.37 3.46
C LEU A 49 -10.31 5.74 4.23
N ASP A 50 -11.02 4.75 4.75
CA ASP A 50 -12.22 4.97 5.55
C ASP A 50 -11.90 5.69 6.86
N ARG A 51 -10.83 5.28 7.53
CA ARG A 51 -10.40 5.91 8.78
C ARG A 51 -10.02 7.37 8.60
N ALA A 52 -9.41 7.71 7.49
CA ALA A 52 -9.01 9.08 7.17
C ALA A 52 -10.16 9.93 6.62
N GLY A 53 -11.33 9.33 6.38
CA GLY A 53 -12.44 10.02 5.75
C GLY A 53 -12.20 10.35 4.28
N ALA A 54 -11.33 9.58 3.62
CA ALA A 54 -10.99 9.76 2.21
C ALA A 54 -11.98 8.97 1.34
N GLY A 55 -12.99 9.62 0.80
CA GLY A 55 -13.93 9.00 -0.10
C GLY A 55 -13.26 8.54 -1.39
N TYR A 56 -13.53 7.30 -1.79
CA TYR A 56 -12.87 6.69 -2.95
C TYR A 56 -13.84 5.83 -3.77
N SER A 57 -13.47 5.60 -5.01
CA SER A 57 -14.15 4.68 -5.92
C SER A 57 -13.15 4.00 -6.85
N ASN A 58 -13.60 2.97 -7.55
CA ASN A 58 -12.81 2.27 -8.56
C ASN A 58 -11.42 1.83 -8.05
N VAL A 59 -11.38 1.23 -6.87
CA VAL A 59 -10.15 0.74 -6.28
C VAL A 59 -9.72 -0.57 -6.96
N SER A 60 -8.45 -0.65 -7.31
CA SER A 60 -7.85 -1.86 -7.88
C SER A 60 -6.40 -2.01 -7.42
N GLY A 61 -5.90 -3.22 -7.49
CA GLY A 61 -4.51 -3.45 -7.13
C GLY A 61 -4.11 -4.91 -7.14
N THR A 62 -2.85 -5.13 -6.78
CA THR A 62 -2.22 -6.45 -6.74
C THR A 62 -1.34 -6.53 -5.50
N VAL A 63 -1.44 -7.65 -4.80
CA VAL A 63 -0.52 -8.00 -3.72
C VAL A 63 0.38 -9.11 -4.23
N THR A 64 1.69 -8.88 -4.16
CA THR A 64 2.70 -9.85 -4.55
C THR A 64 3.50 -10.24 -3.32
N ARG A 65 3.62 -11.54 -3.08
CA ARG A 65 4.55 -12.04 -2.07
C ARG A 65 5.73 -12.68 -2.78
N THR A 66 6.92 -12.46 -2.24
CA THR A 66 8.16 -13.01 -2.78
C THR A 66 8.92 -13.68 -1.65
N LEU A 67 9.32 -14.91 -1.88
CA LEU A 67 10.22 -15.64 -1.01
C LEU A 67 11.47 -15.98 -1.81
N SER A 68 12.61 -15.43 -1.38
CA SER A 68 13.90 -15.67 -2.02
C SER A 68 14.73 -16.59 -1.15
N GLU A 69 15.21 -17.66 -1.73
CA GLU A 69 16.11 -18.61 -1.07
C GLU A 69 17.44 -18.58 -1.83
N SER A 70 18.53 -18.42 -1.09
CA SER A 70 19.88 -18.38 -1.67
C SER A 70 20.64 -19.62 -1.29
N PHE A 71 21.38 -20.17 -2.25
CA PHE A 71 22.16 -21.40 -2.09
C PHE A 71 23.61 -21.16 -2.50
N GLY A 72 24.52 -21.99 -1.99
CA GLY A 72 25.93 -21.94 -2.36
C GLY A 72 26.82 -21.26 -1.33
N GLY A 73 28.08 -21.06 -1.67
CA GLY A 73 29.16 -20.77 -0.76
C GLY A 73 29.26 -19.36 -0.16
N ILE A 74 28.18 -18.61 -0.09
CA ILE A 74 28.17 -17.30 0.51
C ILE A 74 27.44 -17.37 1.86
N GLU A 75 28.00 -16.66 2.84
CA GLU A 75 27.61 -16.75 4.25
C GLU A 75 26.17 -16.42 4.58
N LEU A 76 25.46 -15.74 3.73
CA LEU A 76 24.10 -15.30 4.05
C LEU A 76 23.09 -16.07 3.26
N THR A 77 22.73 -17.21 3.76
CA THR A 77 21.71 -18.07 3.18
C THR A 77 20.35 -17.86 3.82
N ARG A 78 20.09 -16.70 4.36
CA ARG A 78 18.77 -16.43 4.90
C ARG A 78 17.78 -16.23 3.78
N ALA A 79 16.69 -16.99 3.84
CA ALA A 79 15.53 -16.71 3.01
C ALA A 79 15.03 -15.30 3.33
N LYS A 80 14.72 -14.54 2.30
CA LYS A 80 14.15 -13.21 2.43
C LYS A 80 12.76 -13.20 1.84
N ALA A 81 11.82 -12.73 2.61
CA ALA A 81 10.45 -12.61 2.17
C ALA A 81 10.03 -11.15 2.11
N HIS A 82 9.26 -10.82 1.09
CA HIS A 82 8.72 -9.48 0.89
C HIS A 82 7.25 -9.57 0.49
N VAL A 83 6.51 -8.55 0.87
CA VAL A 83 5.17 -8.31 0.36
C VAL A 83 5.17 -6.96 -0.36
N GLU A 84 4.54 -6.90 -1.51
CA GLU A 84 4.38 -5.68 -2.29
C GLU A 84 2.91 -5.45 -2.55
N LEU A 85 2.45 -4.25 -2.24
CA LEU A 85 1.11 -3.79 -2.59
C LEU A 85 1.24 -2.71 -3.66
N ARG A 86 0.61 -2.94 -4.81
CA ARG A 86 0.43 -1.95 -5.86
C ARG A 86 -1.06 -1.68 -5.99
N CYS A 87 -1.44 -0.43 -5.97
CA CYS A 87 -2.85 -0.08 -5.98
C CYS A 87 -3.11 1.26 -6.65
N SER A 88 -4.35 1.44 -7.06
CA SER A 88 -4.81 2.71 -7.56
C SER A 88 -6.29 2.89 -7.24
N TRP A 89 -6.72 4.11 -7.09
CA TRP A 89 -8.10 4.45 -6.78
C TRP A 89 -8.41 5.87 -7.23
N SER A 90 -9.69 6.19 -7.32
CA SER A 90 -10.17 7.52 -7.66
C SER A 90 -10.72 8.20 -6.43
N PRO A 91 -10.30 9.43 -6.13
CA PRO A 91 -10.89 10.20 -5.05
C PRO A 91 -12.29 10.70 -5.47
N THR A 92 -13.21 10.81 -4.50
CA THR A 92 -14.55 11.30 -4.77
C THR A 92 -14.69 12.81 -4.59
N SER A 93 -13.62 13.47 -4.15
CA SER A 93 -13.56 14.93 -4.03
C SER A 93 -12.18 15.44 -4.42
N GLU A 94 -12.04 16.76 -4.51
CA GLU A 94 -10.75 17.38 -4.83
C GLU A 94 -9.83 17.53 -3.62
N ASP A 95 -10.32 17.24 -2.42
CA ASP A 95 -9.51 17.24 -1.22
C ASP A 95 -8.69 15.94 -1.15
N LEU A 96 -7.43 16.03 -1.54
CA LEU A 96 -6.55 14.86 -1.63
C LEU A 96 -5.75 14.62 -0.35
N ALA A 97 -5.77 15.54 0.60
CA ALA A 97 -5.00 15.39 1.83
C ALA A 97 -5.35 14.14 2.65
N PRO A 98 -6.63 13.78 2.85
CA PRO A 98 -6.99 12.55 3.55
C PRO A 98 -6.43 11.30 2.89
N HIS A 99 -6.31 11.29 1.57
CA HIS A 99 -5.74 10.16 0.83
C HIS A 99 -4.25 9.99 1.12
N MET A 100 -3.51 11.09 1.21
CA MET A 100 -2.11 11.05 1.59
C MET A 100 -1.93 10.55 3.02
N VAL A 101 -2.76 11.02 3.95
CA VAL A 101 -2.73 10.58 5.34
C VAL A 101 -2.98 9.08 5.44
N ALA A 102 -4.00 8.57 4.73
CA ALA A 102 -4.30 7.15 4.68
C ALA A 102 -3.11 6.34 4.17
N TRP A 103 -2.47 6.80 3.11
CA TRP A 103 -1.32 6.11 2.53
C TRP A 103 -0.12 6.08 3.49
N LEU A 104 0.18 7.18 4.16
CA LEU A 104 1.26 7.24 5.14
C LEU A 104 1.04 6.27 6.30
N HIS A 105 -0.20 6.16 6.78
CA HIS A 105 -0.56 5.17 7.80
C HIS A 105 -0.35 3.74 7.32
N LEU A 106 -0.80 3.44 6.10
CA LEU A 106 -0.65 2.12 5.51
C LEU A 106 0.84 1.75 5.40
N VAL A 107 1.65 2.64 4.88
CA VAL A 107 3.10 2.43 4.74
C VAL A 107 3.73 2.19 6.10
N SER A 108 3.36 2.98 7.11
CA SER A 108 3.86 2.82 8.47
C SER A 108 3.53 1.45 9.05
N GLN A 109 2.31 0.98 8.85
CA GLN A 109 1.90 -0.35 9.30
C GLN A 109 2.69 -1.45 8.61
N MET A 110 2.89 -1.36 7.31
CA MET A 110 3.64 -2.36 6.55
C MET A 110 5.12 -2.37 6.92
N ALA A 111 5.68 -1.23 7.30
CA ALA A 111 7.04 -1.12 7.77
C ALA A 111 7.22 -1.56 9.23
N GLY A 112 6.13 -1.93 9.92
CA GLY A 112 6.17 -2.27 11.34
C GLY A 112 6.36 -1.07 12.26
N ILE A 113 6.21 0.13 11.75
CA ILE A 113 6.32 1.37 12.51
C ILE A 113 4.96 1.70 13.11
N ARG A 114 4.94 2.03 14.40
CA ARG A 114 3.69 2.46 15.03
C ARG A 114 3.35 3.88 14.61
N PRO A 115 2.23 4.10 13.92
CA PRO A 115 1.85 5.45 13.50
C PRO A 115 1.66 6.36 14.72
N PHE A 116 2.24 7.56 14.67
CA PHE A 116 2.03 8.64 15.65
C PHE A 116 2.47 8.38 17.07
N LYS A 117 3.12 7.26 17.38
CA LYS A 117 3.59 7.00 18.73
C LYS A 117 5.08 7.27 18.87
N ASP A 118 5.87 6.88 17.87
CA ASP A 118 7.32 6.97 17.87
C ASP A 118 7.86 7.69 16.63
N VAL A 119 6.98 8.13 15.75
CA VAL A 119 7.38 8.76 14.49
C VAL A 119 6.58 10.04 14.30
N GLU A 120 7.27 11.16 14.23
CA GLU A 120 6.69 12.38 13.72
C GLU A 120 6.57 12.28 12.21
N VAL A 121 5.34 12.29 11.72
CA VAL A 121 5.11 12.39 10.29
C VAL A 121 5.14 13.88 9.94
N VAL A 122 6.25 14.30 9.37
CA VAL A 122 6.38 15.63 8.78
C VAL A 122 5.96 15.52 7.33
N VAL A 123 4.81 16.09 7.05
CA VAL A 123 4.27 16.09 5.70
C VAL A 123 4.61 17.41 5.03
#